data_6c5010ce6b76e72a6d2e481e3589903f
#
_entry.id   6c5010ce6b76e72a6d2e481e3589903f
#
_cell.length_a   1.000
_cell.length_b   1.000
_cell.length_c   1.000
_cell.angle_alpha   90.00
_cell.angle_beta   90.00
_cell.angle_gamma   90.00
#
_symmetry.space_group_name_H-M   'P 1'
#
loop_
_entity.id
_entity.type
_entity.pdbx_description
1 polymer ?
#
loop_
_entity_poly.entity_id
_entity_poly.type
_entity_poly.pdbx_seq_one_letter_code
_entity_poly.pdbx_strand_id
1 'polypeptide(L)'
;PCDVIWMDIDYMQDFKIFTFDSAGFPNPKETNDYLHKNDFKSVWMIDPGIKAEKGFFVYDSGEKINAWVTTRNDSVFLGKVWPGDCVFPDFTQSKVSQWWGGLYENFMKKGIDGVWNDMNEPAVFETRDWTMPDNNNHTGDENIKNDIHLRYHNVYGMMMVESSRKGILKSNSSKRPFVLTRSNFLGGHRYAATWTGDNNSSMKHLKQSIPMSLNLSLSGQPFNGPDIGGFAGNATAELYAHW
;
A
#
# COMPACT_ATOMS: atom_id res chain seq x y z
N PRO A 1 -12.21 -11.53 20.37
CA PRO A 1 -11.06 -12.24 19.78
C PRO A 1 -10.32 -11.32 18.83
N CYS A 2 -8.99 -11.44 18.78
CA CYS A 2 -8.14 -10.71 17.87
C CYS A 2 -7.15 -11.71 17.24
N ASP A 3 -7.05 -11.74 15.92
CA ASP A 3 -6.25 -12.73 15.18
C ASP A 3 -5.07 -12.10 14.45
N VAL A 4 -5.09 -10.77 14.24
CA VAL A 4 -4.10 -10.06 13.44
C VAL A 4 -3.68 -8.77 14.11
N ILE A 5 -2.38 -8.53 14.14
CA ILE A 5 -1.78 -7.26 14.53
C ILE A 5 -1.33 -6.53 13.26
N TRP A 6 -1.75 -5.27 13.13
CA TRP A 6 -1.43 -4.40 12.00
C TRP A 6 -0.33 -3.42 12.41
N MET A 7 0.74 -3.41 11.64
CA MET A 7 1.88 -2.50 11.85
C MET A 7 1.78 -1.36 10.85
N ASP A 8 1.45 -0.18 11.37
CA ASP A 8 1.35 1.06 10.61
C ASP A 8 2.72 1.73 10.46
N ILE A 9 2.78 2.89 9.82
CA ILE A 9 4.01 3.59 9.36
C ILE A 9 5.11 3.73 10.41
N ASP A 10 4.78 3.79 11.69
CA ASP A 10 5.73 4.03 12.79
C ASP A 10 6.72 2.87 13.03
N TYR A 11 6.52 1.71 12.40
CA TYR A 11 7.53 0.65 12.45
C TYR A 11 8.73 0.94 11.55
N MET A 12 8.57 1.82 10.56
CA MET A 12 9.60 2.15 9.57
C MET A 12 10.60 3.13 10.15
N GLN A 13 11.85 3.01 9.76
CA GLN A 13 12.85 4.03 10.05
C GLN A 13 12.57 5.28 9.18
N ASP A 14 12.27 6.40 9.82
CA ASP A 14 11.96 7.68 9.14
C ASP A 14 10.91 7.54 8.04
N PHE A 15 9.91 6.68 8.23
CA PHE A 15 8.87 6.35 7.26
C PHE A 15 9.39 5.80 5.91
N LYS A 16 10.62 5.30 5.87
CA LYS A 16 11.21 4.68 4.67
C LYS A 16 10.71 3.25 4.52
N ILE A 17 10.02 2.95 3.45
CA ILE A 17 9.44 1.63 3.19
C ILE A 17 10.51 0.52 3.17
N PHE A 18 10.12 -0.71 3.54
CA PHE A 18 11.01 -1.88 3.67
C PHE A 18 12.15 -1.72 4.69
N THR A 19 12.07 -0.73 5.59
CA THR A 19 13.00 -0.57 6.73
C THR A 19 12.28 -0.83 8.05
N PHE A 20 13.04 -0.93 9.12
CA PHE A 20 12.51 -1.08 10.48
C PHE A 20 13.22 -0.09 11.40
N ASP A 21 12.47 0.61 12.22
CA ASP A 21 13.04 1.49 13.22
C ASP A 21 13.83 0.68 14.25
N SER A 22 15.10 1.01 14.41
CA SER A 22 15.99 0.26 15.29
C SER A 22 15.69 0.45 16.79
N ALA A 23 14.96 1.48 17.17
CA ALA A 23 14.56 1.73 18.55
C ALA A 23 13.26 0.99 18.90
N GLY A 24 12.23 1.09 18.07
CA GLY A 24 10.93 0.48 18.31
C GLY A 24 10.84 -0.99 17.83
N PHE A 25 11.52 -1.30 16.72
CA PHE A 25 11.47 -2.62 16.06
C PHE A 25 12.87 -3.18 15.75
N PRO A 26 13.75 -3.34 16.77
CA PRO A 26 15.15 -3.75 16.57
C PRO A 26 15.26 -5.16 15.95
N ASN A 27 14.29 -6.01 16.19
CA ASN A 27 14.27 -7.38 15.68
C ASN A 27 12.87 -7.79 15.21
N PRO A 28 12.44 -7.36 14.00
CA PRO A 28 11.10 -7.64 13.51
C PRO A 28 10.80 -9.15 13.36
N LYS A 29 11.82 -9.97 13.15
CA LYS A 29 11.63 -11.43 13.11
C LYS A 29 11.21 -12.00 14.47
N GLU A 30 11.87 -11.59 15.54
CA GLU A 30 11.49 -12.03 16.89
C GLU A 30 10.09 -11.53 17.27
N THR A 31 9.73 -10.31 16.85
CA THR A 31 8.37 -9.78 17.03
C THR A 31 7.34 -10.70 16.36
N ASN A 32 7.56 -11.08 15.11
CA ASN A 32 6.65 -11.97 14.40
C ASN A 32 6.65 -13.38 14.99
N ASP A 33 7.80 -13.93 15.37
CA ASP A 33 7.89 -15.23 16.02
C ASP A 33 7.11 -15.25 17.37
N TYR A 34 7.17 -14.14 18.12
CA TYR A 34 6.39 -13.98 19.37
C TYR A 34 4.88 -13.93 19.08
N LEU A 35 4.45 -13.16 18.05
CA LEU A 35 3.05 -13.10 17.63
C LEU A 35 2.55 -14.49 17.23
N HIS A 36 3.29 -15.21 16.42
CA HIS A 36 2.94 -16.56 15.97
C HIS A 36 2.82 -17.55 17.12
N LYS A 37 3.72 -17.46 18.11
CA LYS A 37 3.66 -18.29 19.33
C LYS A 37 2.38 -18.07 20.16
N ASN A 38 1.78 -16.88 20.01
CA ASN A 38 0.54 -16.50 20.69
C ASN A 38 -0.68 -16.53 19.75
N ASP A 39 -0.59 -17.29 18.63
CA ASP A 39 -1.66 -17.48 17.64
C ASP A 39 -2.10 -16.22 16.88
N PHE A 40 -1.30 -15.15 16.89
CA PHE A 40 -1.52 -13.97 16.07
C PHE A 40 -0.82 -14.05 14.71
N LYS A 41 -1.40 -13.37 13.73
CA LYS A 41 -0.77 -13.03 12.46
C LYS A 41 -0.33 -11.57 12.48
N SER A 42 0.57 -11.20 11.57
CA SER A 42 0.99 -9.80 11.40
C SER A 42 0.83 -9.33 9.96
N VAL A 43 0.34 -8.11 9.81
CA VAL A 43 0.24 -7.41 8.52
C VAL A 43 0.98 -6.09 8.66
N TRP A 44 1.89 -5.83 7.72
CA TRP A 44 2.79 -4.68 7.77
C TRP A 44 2.55 -3.76 6.57
N MET A 45 2.47 -2.46 6.82
CA MET A 45 2.14 -1.46 5.83
C MET A 45 3.32 -1.13 4.91
N ILE A 46 3.05 -0.88 3.62
CA ILE A 46 3.99 -0.41 2.61
C ILE A 46 3.28 0.59 1.70
N ASP A 47 3.85 1.79 1.60
CA ASP A 47 3.42 2.87 0.72
C ASP A 47 4.13 2.85 -0.64
N PRO A 48 3.58 3.50 -1.69
CA PRO A 48 4.28 3.66 -2.97
C PRO A 48 5.31 4.79 -2.97
N GLY A 49 5.23 5.75 -2.04
CA GLY A 49 6.14 6.89 -1.96
C GLY A 49 7.51 6.49 -1.40
N ILE A 50 8.54 6.58 -2.20
CA ILE A 50 9.91 6.19 -1.85
C ILE A 50 10.74 7.43 -1.58
N LYS A 51 11.29 7.57 -0.38
CA LYS A 51 12.18 8.69 -0.03
C LYS A 51 13.26 8.88 -1.10
N ALA A 52 13.31 10.06 -1.69
CA ALA A 52 14.31 10.45 -2.69
C ALA A 52 15.66 10.75 -2.01
N GLU A 53 16.35 9.71 -1.55
CA GLU A 53 17.57 9.82 -0.77
C GLU A 53 18.63 8.82 -1.26
N LYS A 54 19.81 9.34 -1.70
CA LYS A 54 20.95 8.49 -2.07
C LYS A 54 21.46 7.73 -0.85
N GLY A 55 21.80 6.46 -1.04
CA GLY A 55 22.16 5.54 0.03
C GLY A 55 20.97 4.75 0.59
N PHE A 56 19.73 5.15 0.30
CA PHE A 56 18.56 4.36 0.61
C PHE A 56 18.39 3.26 -0.46
N PHE A 57 18.52 2.00 -0.05
CA PHE A 57 18.61 0.86 -0.97
C PHE A 57 17.44 0.73 -1.94
N VAL A 58 16.22 1.10 -1.51
CA VAL A 58 15.03 1.06 -2.38
C VAL A 58 15.16 2.13 -3.47
N TYR A 59 15.49 3.36 -3.09
CA TYR A 59 15.72 4.45 -4.03
C TYR A 59 16.84 4.12 -5.01
N ASP A 60 18.02 3.74 -4.50
CA ASP A 60 19.20 3.45 -5.34
C ASP A 60 18.96 2.29 -6.32
N SER A 61 18.19 1.27 -5.91
CA SER A 61 17.91 0.14 -6.80
C SER A 61 16.86 0.49 -7.86
N GLY A 62 15.87 1.31 -7.53
CA GLY A 62 14.87 1.79 -8.48
C GLY A 62 15.46 2.78 -9.50
N GLU A 63 16.38 3.66 -9.06
CA GLU A 63 17.08 4.60 -9.94
C GLU A 63 17.88 3.87 -11.04
N LYS A 64 18.53 2.76 -10.70
CA LYS A 64 19.31 1.95 -11.66
C LYS A 64 18.49 1.40 -12.83
N ILE A 65 17.20 1.25 -12.65
CA ILE A 65 16.29 0.73 -13.69
C ILE A 65 15.35 1.79 -14.25
N ASN A 66 15.52 3.07 -13.87
CA ASN A 66 14.61 4.17 -14.22
C ASN A 66 13.16 3.82 -13.85
N ALA A 67 12.92 3.55 -12.57
CA ALA A 67 11.65 3.03 -12.06
C ALA A 67 10.56 4.10 -11.89
N TRP A 68 10.88 5.39 -12.03
CA TRP A 68 10.05 6.48 -11.54
C TRP A 68 9.09 7.07 -12.57
N VAL A 69 7.93 7.47 -12.09
CA VAL A 69 7.01 8.35 -12.82
C VAL A 69 7.73 9.68 -13.08
N THR A 70 7.54 10.26 -14.25
CA THR A 70 8.16 11.53 -14.64
C THR A 70 7.14 12.64 -14.76
N THR A 71 7.62 13.88 -14.70
CA THR A 71 6.81 15.05 -15.02
C THR A 71 6.63 15.18 -16.54
N ARG A 72 5.79 16.14 -16.93
CA ARG A 72 5.58 16.47 -18.35
C ARG A 72 6.87 16.84 -19.12
N ASN A 73 7.90 17.27 -18.40
CA ASN A 73 9.20 17.66 -18.98
C ASN A 73 10.25 16.54 -18.84
N ASP A 74 9.83 15.29 -18.67
CA ASP A 74 10.66 14.10 -18.53
C ASP A 74 11.64 14.11 -17.34
N SER A 75 11.48 15.03 -16.40
CA SER A 75 12.19 14.97 -15.13
C SER A 75 11.47 14.02 -14.15
N VAL A 76 12.20 13.39 -13.24
CA VAL A 76 11.60 12.54 -12.20
C VAL A 76 10.60 13.37 -11.39
N PHE A 77 9.38 12.85 -11.23
CA PHE A 77 8.36 13.48 -10.40
C PHE A 77 8.73 13.31 -8.92
N LEU A 78 8.74 14.43 -8.20
CA LEU A 78 8.89 14.47 -6.73
C LEU A 78 7.57 14.93 -6.12
N GLY A 79 7.05 14.11 -5.20
CA GLY A 79 5.86 14.45 -4.42
C GLY A 79 6.11 14.22 -2.94
N LYS A 80 5.46 14.99 -2.06
CA LYS A 80 5.62 14.84 -0.61
C LYS A 80 4.63 13.84 -0.05
N VAL A 81 5.12 12.91 0.74
CA VAL A 81 4.37 12.03 1.62
C VAL A 81 5.10 11.90 2.96
N TRP A 82 4.86 10.86 3.74
CA TRP A 82 5.37 10.74 5.11
C TRP A 82 6.88 10.97 5.26
N PRO A 83 7.78 10.39 4.44
CA PRO A 83 9.22 10.65 4.59
C PRO A 83 9.67 11.99 3.97
N GLY A 84 8.76 12.83 3.48
CA GLY A 84 9.05 14.11 2.78
C GLY A 84 9.09 13.94 1.26
N ASP A 85 10.13 14.43 0.60
CA ASP A 85 10.25 14.32 -0.86
C ASP A 85 10.47 12.87 -1.30
N CYS A 86 9.54 12.39 -2.13
CA CYS A 86 9.49 11.01 -2.60
C CYS A 86 9.38 10.90 -4.11
N VAL A 87 9.90 9.80 -4.64
CA VAL A 87 9.64 9.32 -5.99
C VAL A 87 8.58 8.22 -5.96
N PHE A 88 7.93 7.95 -7.10
CA PHE A 88 6.84 6.99 -7.22
C PHE A 88 7.13 5.99 -8.34
N PRO A 89 7.03 4.67 -8.07
CA PRO A 89 7.25 3.66 -9.10
C PRO A 89 6.26 3.78 -10.26
N ASP A 90 6.75 3.64 -11.46
CA ASP A 90 5.92 3.55 -12.67
C ASP A 90 5.53 2.10 -12.92
N PHE A 91 4.47 1.64 -12.27
CA PHE A 91 3.97 0.26 -12.38
C PHE A 91 3.43 -0.11 -13.75
N THR A 92 3.38 0.81 -14.71
CA THR A 92 3.06 0.49 -16.11
C THR A 92 4.18 -0.26 -16.82
N GLN A 93 5.39 -0.31 -16.21
CA GLN A 93 6.54 -1.02 -16.72
C GLN A 93 6.71 -2.38 -16.04
N SER A 94 6.73 -3.46 -16.80
CA SER A 94 6.90 -4.83 -16.28
C SER A 94 8.19 -5.01 -15.46
N LYS A 95 9.28 -4.34 -15.85
CA LYS A 95 10.55 -4.35 -15.08
C LYS A 95 10.41 -3.73 -13.69
N VAL A 96 9.59 -2.66 -13.57
CA VAL A 96 9.32 -1.98 -12.29
C VAL A 96 8.44 -2.85 -11.40
N SER A 97 7.41 -3.48 -11.98
CA SER A 97 6.58 -4.47 -11.27
C SER A 97 7.42 -5.64 -10.72
N GLN A 98 8.35 -6.17 -11.51
CA GLN A 98 9.26 -7.24 -11.06
C GLN A 98 10.22 -6.79 -9.97
N TRP A 99 10.81 -5.63 -10.12
CA TRP A 99 11.70 -5.02 -9.12
C TRP A 99 10.96 -4.80 -7.80
N TRP A 100 9.77 -4.20 -7.85
CA TRP A 100 8.92 -3.98 -6.67
C TRP A 100 8.61 -5.29 -5.94
N GLY A 101 8.19 -6.31 -6.69
CA GLY A 101 7.98 -7.64 -6.13
C GLY A 101 9.23 -8.24 -5.48
N GLY A 102 10.42 -7.96 -6.04
CA GLY A 102 11.70 -8.41 -5.49
C GLY A 102 12.03 -7.83 -4.11
N LEU A 103 11.55 -6.61 -3.80
CA LEU A 103 11.76 -5.98 -2.49
C LEU A 103 11.10 -6.77 -1.35
N TYR A 104 10.02 -7.48 -1.64
CA TYR A 104 9.30 -8.29 -0.64
C TYR A 104 10.07 -9.53 -0.19
N GLU A 105 11.06 -10.02 -0.94
CA GLU A 105 11.76 -11.26 -0.59
C GLU A 105 12.39 -11.20 0.80
N ASN A 106 13.19 -10.18 1.08
CA ASN A 106 13.82 -10.02 2.39
C ASN A 106 12.85 -9.55 3.47
N PHE A 107 11.82 -8.80 3.09
CA PHE A 107 10.79 -8.33 3.99
C PHE A 107 9.97 -9.50 4.55
N MET A 108 9.48 -10.39 3.69
CA MET A 108 8.70 -11.57 4.09
C MET A 108 9.51 -12.60 4.90
N LYS A 109 10.84 -12.67 4.73
CA LYS A 109 11.73 -13.51 5.56
C LYS A 109 11.74 -13.12 7.05
N LYS A 110 11.20 -11.94 7.40
CA LYS A 110 11.00 -11.53 8.79
C LYS A 110 9.80 -12.21 9.47
N GLY A 111 9.11 -13.14 8.78
CA GLY A 111 7.96 -13.84 9.33
C GLY A 111 6.64 -13.11 9.16
N ILE A 112 6.60 -12.11 8.32
CA ILE A 112 5.40 -11.31 8.01
C ILE A 112 4.37 -12.19 7.30
N ASP A 113 3.09 -12.12 7.72
CA ASP A 113 2.03 -12.95 7.16
C ASP A 113 1.28 -12.26 6.00
N GLY A 114 1.18 -10.96 6.04
CA GLY A 114 0.49 -10.17 5.03
C GLY A 114 1.02 -8.75 4.89
N VAL A 115 0.57 -8.07 3.87
CA VAL A 115 0.99 -6.70 3.56
C VAL A 115 -0.24 -5.81 3.40
N TRP A 116 -0.12 -4.59 3.86
CA TRP A 116 -1.08 -3.53 3.67
C TRP A 116 -0.46 -2.47 2.76
N ASN A 117 -0.99 -2.31 1.54
CA ASN A 117 -0.58 -1.25 0.63
C ASN A 117 -1.50 -0.04 0.83
N ASP A 118 -0.96 0.98 1.48
CA ASP A 118 -1.63 2.24 1.75
C ASP A 118 -1.14 3.36 0.82
N MET A 119 -1.77 4.52 0.85
CA MET A 119 -1.40 5.73 0.11
C MET A 119 -1.27 5.54 -1.41
N ASN A 120 -1.87 4.52 -1.97
CA ASN A 120 -1.63 4.05 -3.34
C ASN A 120 -2.67 4.49 -4.37
N GLU A 121 -3.32 5.64 -4.14
CA GLU A 121 -4.15 6.34 -5.14
C GLU A 121 -3.35 6.81 -6.38
N PRO A 122 -2.08 7.31 -6.30
CA PRO A 122 -1.17 7.56 -5.17
C PRO A 122 -1.42 8.92 -4.49
N ALA A 123 -1.52 8.91 -3.16
CA ALA A 123 -1.65 10.13 -2.38
C ALA A 123 -0.36 10.94 -2.43
N VAL A 124 -0.50 12.26 -2.57
CA VAL A 124 0.62 13.22 -2.57
C VAL A 124 0.19 14.47 -1.84
N PHE A 125 0.87 14.78 -0.74
CA PHE A 125 0.61 15.99 0.05
C PHE A 125 0.98 17.26 -0.73
N GLU A 126 0.37 18.38 -0.38
CA GLU A 126 0.66 19.69 -0.96
C GLU A 126 0.36 19.81 -2.48
N THR A 127 -0.32 18.84 -3.07
CA THR A 127 -0.89 18.99 -4.40
C THR A 127 -2.34 19.50 -4.31
N ARG A 128 -2.89 20.04 -5.40
CA ARG A 128 -4.25 20.58 -5.42
C ARG A 128 -5.29 19.57 -4.97
N ASP A 129 -5.18 18.33 -5.44
CA ASP A 129 -6.19 17.29 -5.26
C ASP A 129 -5.70 16.16 -4.33
N TRP A 130 -4.63 16.39 -3.57
CA TRP A 130 -4.01 15.44 -2.63
C TRP A 130 -3.57 14.11 -3.27
N THR A 131 -3.33 14.13 -4.57
CA THR A 131 -2.88 12.98 -5.34
C THR A 131 -1.87 13.41 -6.41
N MET A 132 -1.26 12.42 -7.08
CA MET A 132 -0.33 12.66 -8.17
C MET A 132 -0.99 13.49 -9.29
N PRO A 133 -0.32 14.52 -9.83
CA PRO A 133 -0.84 15.31 -10.92
C PRO A 133 -1.15 14.48 -12.17
N ASP A 134 -2.33 14.70 -12.76
CA ASP A 134 -2.84 13.97 -13.92
C ASP A 134 -1.94 14.02 -15.16
N ASN A 135 -1.12 15.06 -15.27
CA ASN A 135 -0.24 15.30 -16.41
C ASN A 135 1.17 14.72 -16.27
N ASN A 136 1.45 13.97 -15.22
CA ASN A 136 2.69 13.20 -15.10
C ASN A 136 2.71 12.07 -16.12
N ASN A 137 3.91 11.69 -16.58
CA ASN A 137 4.08 10.67 -17.61
C ASN A 137 4.38 9.30 -16.99
N HIS A 138 3.73 8.28 -17.54
CA HIS A 138 4.04 6.87 -17.37
C HIS A 138 4.67 6.34 -18.66
N THR A 139 5.83 5.71 -18.51
CA THR A 139 6.63 5.25 -19.67
C THR A 139 5.98 4.07 -20.40
N GLY A 140 5.28 3.21 -19.66
CA GLY A 140 4.73 1.99 -20.26
C GLY A 140 5.80 0.99 -20.68
N ASP A 141 5.36 -0.04 -21.39
CA ASP A 141 6.19 -1.04 -22.06
C ASP A 141 5.44 -1.66 -23.26
N GLU A 142 5.85 -2.83 -23.71
CA GLU A 142 5.20 -3.53 -24.84
C GLU A 142 3.72 -3.90 -24.56
N ASN A 143 3.32 -4.04 -23.28
CA ASN A 143 1.97 -4.44 -22.86
C ASN A 143 1.09 -3.25 -22.48
N ILE A 144 1.68 -2.17 -21.98
CA ILE A 144 0.98 -0.97 -21.49
C ILE A 144 1.59 0.24 -22.19
N LYS A 145 0.77 1.02 -22.89
CA LYS A 145 1.24 2.18 -23.66
C LYS A 145 1.78 3.28 -22.76
N ASN A 146 2.74 4.03 -23.27
CA ASN A 146 3.11 5.32 -22.70
C ASN A 146 1.90 6.27 -22.75
N ASP A 147 1.55 6.88 -21.60
CA ASP A 147 0.49 7.87 -21.49
C ASP A 147 0.62 8.68 -20.19
N ILE A 148 -0.20 9.69 -20.02
CA ILE A 148 -0.25 10.51 -18.81
C ILE A 148 -0.97 9.82 -17.64
N HIS A 149 -0.73 10.31 -16.43
CA HIS A 149 -1.29 9.74 -15.19
C HIS A 149 -2.82 9.71 -15.18
N LEU A 150 -3.48 10.69 -15.78
CA LEU A 150 -4.95 10.71 -15.94
C LEU A 150 -5.50 9.39 -16.46
N ARG A 151 -4.78 8.71 -17.37
CA ARG A 151 -5.19 7.42 -17.91
C ARG A 151 -5.00 6.28 -16.88
N TYR A 152 -3.99 6.36 -16.06
CA TYR A 152 -3.56 5.26 -15.17
C TYR A 152 -3.93 5.48 -13.70
N HIS A 153 -4.42 6.66 -13.33
CA HIS A 153 -4.74 7.03 -11.97
C HIS A 153 -5.56 5.93 -11.26
N ASN A 154 -6.71 5.59 -11.80
CA ASN A 154 -7.63 4.63 -11.16
C ASN A 154 -7.10 3.20 -11.07
N VAL A 155 -6.08 2.85 -11.84
CA VAL A 155 -5.48 1.50 -11.86
C VAL A 155 -4.09 1.45 -11.23
N TYR A 156 -3.53 2.58 -10.83
CA TYR A 156 -2.20 2.65 -10.22
C TYR A 156 -2.10 1.76 -8.97
N GLY A 157 -3.03 1.90 -8.03
CA GLY A 157 -3.10 1.06 -6.83
C GLY A 157 -3.26 -0.43 -7.15
N MET A 158 -4.10 -0.77 -8.13
CA MET A 158 -4.27 -2.15 -8.58
C MET A 158 -2.97 -2.73 -9.16
N MET A 159 -2.21 -1.97 -9.95
CA MET A 159 -0.92 -2.42 -10.49
C MET A 159 0.12 -2.60 -9.38
N MET A 160 0.13 -1.74 -8.36
CA MET A 160 0.98 -1.89 -7.19
C MET A 160 0.67 -3.18 -6.44
N VAL A 161 -0.60 -3.45 -6.11
CA VAL A 161 -0.97 -4.66 -5.34
C VAL A 161 -0.76 -5.94 -6.12
N GLU A 162 -0.94 -5.92 -7.44
CA GLU A 162 -0.57 -7.05 -8.30
C GLU A 162 0.91 -7.36 -8.19
N SER A 163 1.76 -6.33 -8.23
CA SER A 163 3.22 -6.45 -8.10
C SER A 163 3.61 -6.95 -6.72
N SER A 164 3.00 -6.41 -5.66
CA SER A 164 3.19 -6.85 -4.27
C SER A 164 2.82 -8.32 -4.10
N ARG A 165 1.64 -8.71 -4.56
CA ARG A 165 1.16 -10.09 -4.47
C ARG A 165 2.06 -11.07 -5.20
N LYS A 166 2.52 -10.73 -6.41
CA LYS A 166 3.47 -11.56 -7.18
C LYS A 166 4.78 -11.74 -6.41
N GLY A 167 5.31 -10.68 -5.80
CA GLY A 167 6.52 -10.74 -4.99
C GLY A 167 6.37 -11.62 -3.75
N ILE A 168 5.27 -11.47 -3.00
CA ILE A 168 4.98 -12.29 -1.82
C ILE A 168 4.84 -13.76 -2.22
N LEU A 169 4.10 -14.07 -3.29
CA LEU A 169 3.95 -15.44 -3.78
C LEU A 169 5.29 -16.06 -4.21
N LYS A 170 6.16 -15.27 -4.84
CA LYS A 170 7.51 -15.72 -5.20
C LYS A 170 8.37 -15.99 -3.97
N SER A 171 8.22 -15.19 -2.91
CA SER A 171 8.95 -15.39 -1.65
C SER A 171 8.53 -16.65 -0.89
N ASN A 172 7.25 -17.02 -0.99
CA ASN A 172 6.71 -18.25 -0.39
C ASN A 172 5.51 -18.77 -1.18
N SER A 173 5.77 -19.65 -2.15
CA SER A 173 4.73 -20.23 -3.00
C SER A 173 3.78 -21.22 -2.30
N SER A 174 4.11 -21.67 -1.08
CA SER A 174 3.28 -22.58 -0.30
C SER A 174 2.18 -21.89 0.50
N LYS A 175 2.28 -20.57 0.69
CA LYS A 175 1.29 -19.79 1.42
C LYS A 175 0.50 -18.89 0.48
N ARG A 176 -0.81 -18.74 0.74
CA ARG A 176 -1.63 -17.75 0.05
C ARG A 176 -1.18 -16.35 0.45
N PRO A 177 -0.78 -15.48 -0.48
CA PRO A 177 -0.50 -14.08 -0.17
C PRO A 177 -1.75 -13.37 0.35
N PHE A 178 -1.58 -12.56 1.39
CA PHE A 178 -2.59 -11.61 1.84
C PHE A 178 -2.07 -10.19 1.58
N VAL A 179 -2.87 -9.41 0.84
CA VAL A 179 -2.65 -7.99 0.59
C VAL A 179 -3.95 -7.26 0.88
N LEU A 180 -3.87 -6.18 1.65
CA LEU A 180 -4.94 -5.19 1.82
C LEU A 180 -4.54 -3.94 1.03
N THR A 181 -5.49 -3.25 0.43
CA THR A 181 -5.22 -2.01 -0.31
C THR A 181 -6.29 -0.94 -0.10
N ARG A 182 -5.87 0.33 -0.01
CA ARG A 182 -6.79 1.47 0.05
C ARG A 182 -7.35 1.80 -1.33
N SER A 183 -6.51 1.87 -2.34
CA SER A 183 -6.92 2.10 -3.71
C SER A 183 -6.97 0.81 -4.51
N ASN A 184 -8.11 0.57 -5.15
CA ASN A 184 -8.32 -0.61 -5.97
C ASN A 184 -9.22 -0.28 -7.17
N PHE A 185 -9.34 -1.21 -8.11
CA PHE A 185 -10.17 -1.06 -9.30
C PHE A 185 -10.86 -2.38 -9.64
N LEU A 186 -11.81 -2.33 -10.58
CA LEU A 186 -12.53 -3.53 -11.06
C LEU A 186 -11.52 -4.60 -11.52
N GLY A 187 -11.65 -5.79 -10.95
CA GLY A 187 -10.71 -6.90 -11.19
C GLY A 187 -9.56 -7.01 -10.19
N GLY A 188 -9.33 -5.98 -9.36
CA GLY A 188 -8.27 -5.97 -8.34
C GLY A 188 -8.51 -6.94 -7.17
N HIS A 189 -9.76 -7.41 -6.96
CA HIS A 189 -10.10 -8.46 -6.02
C HIS A 189 -9.28 -9.77 -6.22
N ARG A 190 -8.70 -9.95 -7.40
CA ARG A 190 -7.78 -11.07 -7.70
C ARG A 190 -6.45 -10.95 -6.94
N TYR A 191 -6.12 -9.76 -6.50
CA TYR A 191 -4.81 -9.43 -5.93
C TYR A 191 -4.88 -9.04 -4.47
N ALA A 192 -5.94 -8.33 -4.04
CA ALA A 192 -6.03 -7.77 -2.70
C ALA A 192 -7.47 -7.72 -2.18
N ALA A 193 -7.60 -7.70 -0.85
CA ALA A 193 -8.76 -7.19 -0.15
C ALA A 193 -8.72 -5.65 -0.16
N THR A 194 -9.86 -4.99 0.09
CA THR A 194 -9.97 -3.53 0.09
C THR A 194 -10.64 -3.07 1.39
N TRP A 195 -10.18 -1.97 1.97
CA TRP A 195 -10.96 -1.28 2.99
C TRP A 195 -11.39 0.09 2.47
N THR A 196 -12.33 0.71 3.14
CA THR A 196 -12.97 1.93 2.64
C THR A 196 -12.25 3.22 3.02
N GLY A 197 -11.01 3.12 3.54
CA GLY A 197 -10.17 4.27 3.92
C GLY A 197 -10.56 4.87 5.27
N ASP A 198 -10.12 6.09 5.49
CA ASP A 198 -10.11 6.79 6.77
C ASP A 198 -11.51 7.35 7.13
N ASN A 199 -12.33 6.51 7.73
CA ASN A 199 -13.66 6.89 8.21
C ASN A 199 -13.61 7.54 9.60
N ASN A 200 -14.63 8.32 9.97
CA ASN A 200 -14.73 8.91 11.29
C ASN A 200 -15.52 8.03 12.26
N SER A 201 -15.15 8.07 13.54
CA SER A 201 -15.87 7.45 14.66
C SER A 201 -17.23 8.13 14.87
N SER A 202 -18.24 7.79 14.04
CA SER A 202 -19.56 8.38 14.09
C SER A 202 -20.66 7.47 13.56
N MET A 203 -21.87 7.58 14.11
CA MET A 203 -23.07 6.88 13.61
C MET A 203 -23.36 7.21 12.14
N LYS A 204 -22.99 8.40 11.66
CA LYS A 204 -23.12 8.79 10.25
C LYS A 204 -22.24 7.91 9.36
N HIS A 205 -20.96 7.74 9.71
CA HIS A 205 -20.04 6.91 8.94
C HIS A 205 -20.38 5.42 9.04
N LEU A 206 -20.80 4.93 10.22
CA LEU A 206 -21.33 3.58 10.36
C LEU A 206 -22.49 3.35 9.38
N LYS A 207 -23.48 4.24 9.36
CA LYS A 207 -24.62 4.14 8.44
C LYS A 207 -24.19 4.16 6.96
N GLN A 208 -23.17 4.94 6.60
CA GLN A 208 -22.64 5.02 5.25
C GLN A 208 -21.82 3.78 4.86
N SER A 209 -21.14 3.14 5.80
CA SER A 209 -20.30 1.97 5.53
C SER A 209 -21.07 0.79 4.98
N ILE A 210 -22.32 0.61 5.41
CA ILE A 210 -23.19 -0.49 4.97
C ILE A 210 -23.43 -0.44 3.45
N PRO A 211 -24.05 0.63 2.88
CA PRO A 211 -24.29 0.71 1.45
C PRO A 211 -22.96 0.79 0.65
N MET A 212 -21.90 1.38 1.22
CA MET A 212 -20.59 1.43 0.56
C MET A 212 -20.03 0.02 0.37
N SER A 213 -20.00 -0.80 1.42
CA SER A 213 -19.51 -2.17 1.34
C SER A 213 -20.36 -3.05 0.43
N LEU A 214 -21.69 -2.87 0.44
CA LEU A 214 -22.59 -3.56 -0.48
C LEU A 214 -22.33 -3.17 -1.94
N ASN A 215 -22.13 -1.88 -2.22
CA ASN A 215 -21.85 -1.40 -3.58
C ASN A 215 -20.47 -1.87 -4.08
N LEU A 216 -19.44 -1.89 -3.23
CA LEU A 216 -18.14 -2.47 -3.55
C LEU A 216 -18.27 -3.96 -3.89
N SER A 217 -19.04 -4.70 -3.10
CA SER A 217 -19.28 -6.13 -3.33
C SER A 217 -20.00 -6.39 -4.66
N LEU A 218 -21.05 -5.62 -4.97
CA LEU A 218 -21.75 -5.67 -6.26
C LEU A 218 -20.86 -5.25 -7.44
N SER A 219 -19.88 -4.37 -7.19
CA SER A 219 -18.90 -3.93 -8.18
C SER A 219 -17.71 -4.90 -8.34
N GLY A 220 -17.79 -6.11 -7.76
CA GLY A 220 -16.78 -7.14 -7.91
C GLY A 220 -15.61 -7.05 -6.92
N GLN A 221 -15.78 -6.34 -5.81
CA GLN A 221 -14.83 -6.27 -4.69
C GLN A 221 -15.49 -6.79 -3.39
N PRO A 222 -15.81 -8.09 -3.31
CA PRO A 222 -16.60 -8.63 -2.20
C PRO A 222 -15.84 -8.75 -0.88
N PHE A 223 -14.51 -8.77 -0.93
CA PHE A 223 -13.68 -8.80 0.28
C PHE A 223 -13.28 -7.37 0.65
N ASN A 224 -14.20 -6.68 1.31
CA ASN A 224 -14.03 -5.30 1.73
C ASN A 224 -14.66 -5.05 3.10
N GLY A 225 -14.30 -3.93 3.72
CA GLY A 225 -14.88 -3.46 4.98
C GLY A 225 -14.34 -2.09 5.39
N PRO A 226 -15.02 -1.42 6.33
CA PRO A 226 -14.53 -0.19 6.95
C PRO A 226 -13.63 -0.49 8.14
N ASP A 227 -12.97 0.55 8.67
CA ASP A 227 -12.37 0.51 10.00
C ASP A 227 -13.49 0.45 11.05
N ILE A 228 -13.50 -0.63 11.83
CA ILE A 228 -14.50 -0.87 12.86
C ILE A 228 -14.28 0.10 14.03
N GLY A 229 -15.31 0.86 14.35
CA GLY A 229 -15.21 1.94 15.35
C GLY A 229 -14.78 3.29 14.77
N GLY A 230 -14.26 3.31 13.53
CA GLY A 230 -13.75 4.50 12.84
C GLY A 230 -12.25 4.68 13.00
N PHE A 231 -11.61 5.28 12.00
CA PHE A 231 -10.20 5.64 12.00
C PHE A 231 -9.94 6.95 12.74
N ALA A 232 -10.68 8.01 12.42
CA ALA A 232 -10.50 9.32 13.02
C ALA A 232 -11.49 9.58 14.17
N GLY A 233 -10.97 10.08 15.29
CA GLY A 233 -11.73 10.31 16.52
C GLY A 233 -11.74 9.10 17.45
N ASN A 234 -12.60 9.15 18.48
CA ASN A 234 -12.71 8.10 19.49
C ASN A 234 -14.11 7.49 19.47
N ALA A 235 -14.18 6.19 19.23
CA ALA A 235 -15.44 5.46 19.31
C ALA A 235 -15.95 5.37 20.75
N THR A 236 -17.24 5.62 20.97
CA THR A 236 -17.90 5.23 22.21
C THR A 236 -18.11 3.72 22.24
N ALA A 237 -18.30 3.14 23.43
CA ALA A 237 -18.62 1.71 23.58
C ALA A 237 -19.88 1.33 22.79
N GLU A 238 -20.90 2.21 22.79
CA GLU A 238 -22.13 2.03 22.02
C GLU A 238 -21.85 2.00 20.50
N LEU A 239 -21.12 3.00 19.98
CA LEU A 239 -20.77 3.04 18.55
C LEU A 239 -19.97 1.82 18.12
N TYR A 240 -18.98 1.43 18.94
CA TYR A 240 -18.16 0.26 18.64
C TYR A 240 -18.96 -1.05 18.64
N ALA A 241 -19.93 -1.18 19.57
CA ALA A 241 -20.81 -2.35 19.62
C ALA A 241 -21.77 -2.43 18.42
N HIS A 242 -22.17 -1.29 17.86
CA HIS A 242 -23.02 -1.24 16.67
C HIS A 242 -22.24 -1.49 15.38
N TRP A 243 -20.96 -1.17 15.34
CA TRP A 243 -20.10 -1.36 14.18
C TRP A 243 -19.73 -2.82 13.98
#